data_49ad96d018420ac13e63041277f9dbb0
#
_entry.id   49ad96d018420ac13e63041277f9dbb0
#
_cell.length_a   1.000
_cell.length_b   1.000
_cell.length_c   1.000
_cell.angle_alpha   90.00
_cell.angle_beta   90.00
_cell.angle_gamma   90.00
#
_symmetry.space_group_name_H-M   'P 1'
#
loop_
_entity.id
_entity.type
_entity.pdbx_description
1 polymer ?
#
loop_
_entity_poly.entity_id
_entity_poly.type
_entity_poly.pdbx_seq_one_letter_code
_entity_poly.pdbx_strand_id
1 'polypeptide(L)'
;MKKNLFYFLLAALCTVSFTACSSDDNGDGENGGFTELEHIWSLEPTVMYDESGNVTTNPDDAVKYTGSVQVTWDCPEGTSLEWGEGENKMQLPVATIKQLVENMGNANLASVLKSVEFKSNGQIVAVYKDAATTSTANDGWKTASDYATYKKVNNNQILVFLNTAKVTEGMEADEKAALTEVLKIFKDGIPVNIRWSANNTKAYFYIDKAFVTSLLDNQTLKAMLDSLANTDAETNSTVIMIKAIVNSAKDVMNKTTKFEAGLELMQ
;
A
#
# COMPACT_ATOMS: atom_id res chain seq x y z
N MET A 1 -21.57 2.81 -0.69
CA MET A 1 -20.80 1.57 -0.81
C MET A 1 -19.66 1.68 -1.83
N LYS A 2 -19.83 2.26 -3.03
CA LYS A 2 -18.74 2.39 -4.06
C LYS A 2 -17.53 3.27 -3.65
N LYS A 3 -17.65 4.12 -2.64
CA LYS A 3 -16.54 4.95 -2.13
C LYS A 3 -15.46 4.16 -1.36
N ASN A 4 -15.83 3.03 -0.75
CA ASN A 4 -14.91 2.21 0.03
C ASN A 4 -13.92 1.43 -0.86
N LEU A 5 -14.32 1.04 -2.07
CA LEU A 5 -13.45 0.32 -3.00
C LEU A 5 -12.29 1.21 -3.50
N PHE A 6 -12.55 2.51 -3.70
CA PHE A 6 -11.52 3.48 -4.10
C PHE A 6 -10.50 3.73 -2.98
N TYR A 7 -10.98 3.93 -1.75
CA TYR A 7 -10.10 4.03 -0.57
C TYR A 7 -9.34 2.72 -0.32
N PHE A 8 -9.96 1.57 -0.64
CA PHE A 8 -9.30 0.27 -0.55
C PHE A 8 -8.22 0.09 -1.62
N LEU A 9 -8.45 0.56 -2.85
CA LEU A 9 -7.47 0.49 -3.93
C LEU A 9 -6.30 1.47 -3.70
N LEU A 10 -6.58 2.68 -3.22
CA LEU A 10 -5.56 3.66 -2.86
C LEU A 10 -4.83 3.26 -1.58
N ALA A 11 -5.55 2.75 -0.58
CA ALA A 11 -4.97 2.13 0.60
C ALA A 11 -4.22 0.85 0.26
N ALA A 12 -4.70 0.02 -0.68
CA ALA A 12 -3.98 -1.16 -1.14
C ALA A 12 -2.66 -0.78 -1.85
N LEU A 13 -2.61 0.28 -2.62
CA LEU A 13 -1.34 0.79 -3.18
C LEU A 13 -0.39 1.32 -2.08
N CYS A 14 -0.93 1.84 -0.98
CA CYS A 14 -0.14 2.32 0.16
C CYS A 14 0.03 1.26 1.26
N THR A 15 -0.93 0.30 1.38
CA THR A 15 -0.98 -0.71 2.45
C THR A 15 -0.80 -2.14 1.96
N VAL A 16 -0.53 -2.37 0.67
CA VAL A 16 -0.22 -3.69 0.11
C VAL A 16 0.95 -4.36 0.84
N SER A 17 1.61 -3.61 1.71
CA SER A 17 2.64 -4.16 2.59
C SER A 17 2.11 -5.05 3.72
N PHE A 18 0.81 -5.00 4.10
CA PHE A 18 0.44 -5.56 5.41
C PHE A 18 -0.94 -6.21 5.55
N THR A 19 -1.77 -6.33 4.53
CA THR A 19 -3.04 -7.02 4.72
C THR A 19 -3.25 -8.09 3.68
N ALA A 20 -3.20 -9.28 4.13
CA ALA A 20 -3.83 -10.50 3.63
C ALA A 20 -2.98 -11.70 3.22
N CYS A 21 -3.55 -12.81 3.25
CA CYS A 21 -3.13 -14.14 3.57
C CYS A 21 -3.51 -15.32 2.74
N SER A 22 -2.80 -16.34 2.91
CA SER A 22 -2.82 -17.82 2.85
C SER A 22 -3.59 -18.53 1.73
N SER A 23 -2.90 -19.42 1.05
CA SER A 23 -3.43 -20.70 0.61
C SER A 23 -2.45 -21.82 1.03
N ASP A 24 -3.02 -22.94 1.48
CA ASP A 24 -2.29 -24.18 1.73
C ASP A 24 -1.55 -24.60 0.46
N ASP A 25 -0.23 -24.58 0.53
CA ASP A 25 0.59 -25.46 -0.27
C ASP A 25 1.80 -25.83 0.57
N ASN A 26 1.85 -27.12 0.99
CA ASN A 26 2.97 -27.74 1.68
C ASN A 26 4.18 -27.77 0.73
N GLY A 27 4.92 -26.69 0.68
CA GLY A 27 6.25 -26.63 0.11
C GLY A 27 7.23 -26.49 1.25
N ASP A 28 7.89 -27.59 1.65
CA ASP A 28 9.09 -27.59 2.48
C ASP A 28 10.19 -26.74 1.80
N GLY A 29 10.05 -25.44 1.89
CA GLY A 29 11.11 -24.48 1.63
C GLY A 29 11.66 -24.09 3.00
N GLU A 30 12.83 -24.58 3.35
CA GLU A 30 13.59 -24.09 4.49
C GLU A 30 13.65 -22.56 4.43
N ASN A 31 12.79 -21.88 5.20
CA ASN A 31 13.01 -20.50 5.62
C ASN A 31 14.19 -20.52 6.58
N GLY A 32 15.39 -20.72 6.05
CA GLY A 32 16.61 -20.67 6.83
C GLY A 32 16.74 -19.28 7.44
N GLY A 33 16.46 -19.20 8.73
CA GLY A 33 16.62 -18.07 9.64
C GLY A 33 16.86 -16.71 9.01
N PHE A 34 15.79 -15.91 8.87
CA PHE A 34 15.91 -14.48 8.53
C PHE A 34 15.80 -13.69 9.84
N THR A 35 16.73 -13.98 10.75
CA THR A 35 16.71 -13.49 12.13
C THR A 35 16.63 -11.97 12.23
N GLU A 36 17.18 -11.23 11.26
CA GLU A 36 17.10 -9.78 11.21
C GLU A 36 15.67 -9.27 10.95
N LEU A 37 14.83 -10.09 10.31
CA LEU A 37 13.44 -9.74 10.02
C LEU A 37 12.49 -10.23 11.12
N GLU A 38 12.82 -11.33 11.81
CA GLU A 38 11.97 -12.05 12.76
C GLU A 38 11.79 -11.29 14.09
N HIS A 39 11.31 -10.04 13.98
CA HIS A 39 11.05 -9.14 15.10
C HIS A 39 9.66 -8.52 14.99
N ILE A 40 9.25 -7.87 16.08
CA ILE A 40 8.10 -6.97 16.07
C ILE A 40 8.58 -5.60 15.56
N TRP A 41 7.98 -5.15 14.48
CA TRP A 41 8.26 -3.88 13.83
C TRP A 41 7.12 -2.92 14.13
N SER A 42 7.43 -1.81 14.76
CA SER A 42 6.48 -0.76 15.13
C SER A 42 6.57 0.42 14.16
N LEU A 43 5.51 1.22 14.10
CA LEU A 43 5.53 2.46 13.34
C LEU A 43 6.47 3.49 13.98
N GLU A 44 7.13 4.29 13.13
CA GLU A 44 7.77 5.53 13.56
C GLU A 44 6.71 6.49 14.13
N PRO A 45 7.04 7.24 15.18
CA PRO A 45 6.14 8.26 15.72
C PRO A 45 5.77 9.29 14.64
N THR A 46 4.49 9.60 14.53
CA THR A 46 4.01 10.66 13.64
C THR A 46 4.36 12.01 14.23
N VAL A 47 5.03 12.86 13.44
CA VAL A 47 5.33 14.26 13.78
C VAL A 47 4.51 15.16 12.86
N MET A 48 3.83 16.15 13.46
CA MET A 48 2.99 17.12 12.77
C MET A 48 3.69 18.47 12.69
N TYR A 49 3.52 19.17 11.59
CA TYR A 49 4.09 20.50 11.35
C TYR A 49 3.02 21.49 10.91
N ASP A 50 3.10 22.71 11.43
CA ASP A 50 2.27 23.85 11.03
C ASP A 50 2.72 24.47 9.69
N GLU A 51 1.99 25.48 9.20
CA GLU A 51 2.30 26.24 7.97
C GLU A 51 3.69 26.90 8.01
N SER A 52 4.19 27.23 9.21
CA SER A 52 5.52 27.83 9.42
C SER A 52 6.64 26.79 9.48
N GLY A 53 6.30 25.49 9.44
CA GLY A 53 7.24 24.36 9.53
C GLY A 53 7.67 24.05 10.98
N ASN A 54 6.99 24.59 12.01
CA ASN A 54 7.23 24.23 13.39
C ASN A 54 6.48 22.95 13.76
N VAL A 55 7.03 22.18 14.69
CA VAL A 55 6.33 21.02 15.25
C VAL A 55 5.11 21.50 16.03
N THR A 56 3.95 20.91 15.71
CA THR A 56 2.70 21.16 16.43
C THR A 56 2.15 19.86 17.02
N THR A 57 1.38 19.98 18.10
CA THR A 57 0.60 18.89 18.69
C THR A 57 -0.88 19.03 18.40
N ASN A 58 -1.30 20.14 17.77
CA ASN A 58 -2.68 20.39 17.40
C ASN A 58 -2.94 19.91 15.96
N PRO A 59 -3.79 18.89 15.75
CA PRO A 59 -4.10 18.41 14.40
C PRO A 59 -4.76 19.44 13.47
N ASP A 60 -5.47 20.42 14.06
CA ASP A 60 -6.17 21.47 13.26
C ASP A 60 -5.18 22.47 12.63
N ASP A 61 -3.97 22.60 13.20
CA ASP A 61 -2.91 23.46 12.69
C ASP A 61 -1.94 22.69 11.75
N ALA A 62 -2.08 21.37 11.67
CA ALA A 62 -1.12 20.54 10.96
C ALA A 62 -1.37 20.53 9.44
N VAL A 63 -0.34 20.93 8.69
CA VAL A 63 -0.35 20.91 7.21
C VAL A 63 0.60 19.85 6.63
N LYS A 64 1.50 19.32 7.47
CA LYS A 64 2.46 18.29 7.07
C LYS A 64 2.62 17.25 8.17
N TYR A 65 2.66 16.00 7.74
CA TYR A 65 2.88 14.84 8.62
C TYR A 65 4.11 14.07 8.14
N THR A 66 4.97 13.67 9.07
CA THR A 66 6.10 12.75 8.82
C THR A 66 6.02 11.55 9.76
N GLY A 67 6.58 10.43 9.38
CA GLY A 67 6.55 9.18 10.14
C GLY A 67 6.93 8.00 9.26
N SER A 68 6.26 6.88 9.47
CA SER A 68 6.57 5.63 8.79
C SER A 68 6.37 5.66 7.28
N VAL A 69 5.36 6.37 6.77
CA VAL A 69 5.07 6.40 5.33
C VAL A 69 6.07 7.29 4.62
N GLN A 70 6.82 6.71 3.68
CA GLN A 70 7.83 7.41 2.90
C GLN A 70 7.67 7.09 1.42
N VAL A 71 7.84 8.11 0.56
CA VAL A 71 7.82 7.99 -0.88
C VAL A 71 9.03 8.70 -1.47
N THR A 72 9.85 7.98 -2.22
CA THR A 72 10.83 8.56 -3.13
C THR A 72 10.28 8.47 -4.54
N TRP A 73 10.17 9.59 -5.23
CA TRP A 73 9.69 9.63 -6.61
C TRP A 73 10.49 10.68 -7.39
N ASP A 74 11.56 10.20 -8.02
CA ASP A 74 12.49 11.06 -8.76
C ASP A 74 12.12 11.03 -10.26
N CYS A 75 11.66 12.15 -10.77
CA CYS A 75 11.29 12.37 -12.16
C CYS A 75 11.64 13.80 -12.57
N PRO A 76 11.68 14.13 -13.87
CA PRO A 76 11.90 15.49 -14.34
C PRO A 76 10.90 16.47 -13.70
N GLU A 77 11.37 17.69 -13.43
CA GLU A 77 10.52 18.75 -12.90
C GLU A 77 9.31 19.00 -13.81
N GLY A 78 8.16 19.30 -13.21
CA GLY A 78 6.91 19.49 -13.95
C GLY A 78 6.23 18.21 -14.42
N THR A 79 6.78 17.02 -14.13
CA THR A 79 6.10 15.76 -14.43
C THR A 79 4.79 15.65 -13.66
N SER A 80 3.70 15.38 -14.39
CA SER A 80 2.35 15.33 -13.84
C SER A 80 1.61 14.09 -14.33
N LEU A 81 0.70 13.55 -13.51
CA LEU A 81 -0.37 12.68 -13.97
C LEU A 81 -1.45 13.54 -14.62
N GLU A 82 -1.97 13.06 -15.73
CA GLU A 82 -3.04 13.75 -16.47
C GLU A 82 -4.32 12.91 -16.42
N TRP A 83 -5.46 13.57 -16.19
CA TRP A 83 -6.77 12.93 -16.30
C TRP A 83 -7.80 13.93 -16.87
N GLY A 84 -8.88 13.37 -17.42
CA GLY A 84 -9.89 14.15 -18.14
C GLY A 84 -9.66 14.15 -19.63
N GLU A 85 -10.60 14.71 -20.40
CA GLU A 85 -10.58 14.78 -21.85
C GLU A 85 -10.76 16.22 -22.37
N GLY A 86 -10.19 16.50 -23.54
CA GLY A 86 -10.32 17.80 -24.22
C GLY A 86 -9.79 18.96 -23.40
N GLU A 87 -10.57 20.03 -23.33
CA GLU A 87 -10.22 21.26 -22.58
C GLU A 87 -10.32 21.10 -21.06
N ASN A 88 -10.93 20.01 -20.57
CA ASN A 88 -11.08 19.70 -19.15
C ASN A 88 -9.96 18.77 -18.62
N LYS A 89 -8.82 18.71 -19.30
CA LYS A 89 -7.67 17.98 -18.77
C LYS A 89 -7.18 18.61 -17.48
N MET A 90 -7.17 17.80 -16.43
CA MET A 90 -6.56 18.14 -15.15
C MET A 90 -5.18 17.51 -15.06
N GLN A 91 -4.26 18.21 -14.40
CA GLN A 91 -2.91 17.72 -14.15
C GLN A 91 -2.64 17.74 -12.66
N LEU A 92 -2.07 16.64 -12.17
CA LEU A 92 -1.61 16.57 -10.78
C LEU A 92 -0.09 16.34 -10.77
N PRO A 93 0.70 17.33 -10.33
CA PRO A 93 2.14 17.18 -10.24
C PRO A 93 2.55 15.99 -9.37
N VAL A 94 3.56 15.23 -9.80
CA VAL A 94 4.09 14.10 -9.03
C VAL A 94 4.52 14.52 -7.62
N ALA A 95 5.11 15.71 -7.48
CA ALA A 95 5.47 16.24 -6.16
C ALA A 95 4.26 16.40 -5.22
N THR A 96 3.12 16.85 -5.76
CA THR A 96 1.88 16.96 -4.99
C THR A 96 1.32 15.59 -4.60
N ILE A 97 1.37 14.61 -5.53
CA ILE A 97 0.94 13.23 -5.23
C ILE A 97 1.78 12.64 -4.10
N LYS A 98 3.11 12.79 -4.20
CA LYS A 98 4.04 12.34 -3.17
C LYS A 98 3.68 12.92 -1.81
N GLN A 99 3.53 14.24 -1.71
CA GLN A 99 3.15 14.90 -0.46
C GLN A 99 1.79 14.43 0.08
N LEU A 100 0.81 14.26 -0.82
CA LEU A 100 -0.52 13.80 -0.44
C LEU A 100 -0.45 12.38 0.17
N VAL A 101 0.28 11.46 -0.47
CA VAL A 101 0.44 10.08 0.02
C VAL A 101 1.15 10.06 1.36
N GLU A 102 2.26 10.79 1.52
CA GLU A 102 3.00 10.88 2.77
C GLU A 102 2.16 11.51 3.89
N ASN A 103 1.48 12.64 3.61
CA ASN A 103 0.64 13.31 4.60
C ASN A 103 -0.55 12.47 5.03
N MET A 104 -1.34 11.97 4.07
CA MET A 104 -2.51 11.13 4.40
C MET A 104 -2.10 9.83 5.07
N GLY A 105 -1.02 9.20 4.59
CA GLY A 105 -0.49 7.98 5.16
C GLY A 105 -0.05 8.19 6.61
N ASN A 106 0.80 9.17 6.87
CA ASN A 106 1.32 9.43 8.22
C ASN A 106 0.24 9.96 9.18
N ALA A 107 -0.74 10.73 8.70
CA ALA A 107 -1.84 11.20 9.53
C ALA A 107 -2.76 10.06 10.01
N ASN A 108 -2.94 9.00 9.20
CA ASN A 108 -3.95 7.99 9.47
C ASN A 108 -3.39 6.62 9.88
N LEU A 109 -2.17 6.26 9.44
CA LEU A 109 -1.65 4.90 9.62
C LEU A 109 -1.60 4.47 11.09
N ALA A 110 -1.15 5.34 11.98
CA ALA A 110 -1.05 5.06 13.41
C ALA A 110 -2.42 4.82 14.09
N SER A 111 -3.52 5.25 13.48
CA SER A 111 -4.87 5.00 13.97
C SER A 111 -5.38 3.59 13.64
N VAL A 112 -4.76 2.91 12.64
CA VAL A 112 -5.23 1.62 12.13
C VAL A 112 -4.17 0.50 12.22
N LEU A 113 -2.89 0.82 12.28
CA LEU A 113 -1.80 -0.16 12.41
C LEU A 113 -0.90 0.22 13.59
N LYS A 114 -0.56 -0.75 14.43
CA LYS A 114 0.34 -0.57 15.58
C LYS A 114 1.70 -1.21 15.32
N SER A 115 1.71 -2.46 14.87
CA SER A 115 2.92 -3.22 14.64
C SER A 115 2.69 -4.36 13.66
N VAL A 116 3.79 -4.83 13.10
CA VAL A 116 3.86 -6.02 12.26
C VAL A 116 4.97 -6.92 12.80
N GLU A 117 4.72 -8.21 12.91
CA GLU A 117 5.72 -9.20 13.31
C GLU A 117 5.90 -10.23 12.19
N PHE A 118 7.13 -10.47 11.83
CA PHE A 118 7.51 -11.53 10.91
C PHE A 118 7.93 -12.76 11.72
N LYS A 119 7.28 -13.90 11.49
CA LYS A 119 7.57 -15.15 12.19
C LYS A 119 8.51 -16.04 11.37
N SER A 120 9.32 -16.83 12.04
CA SER A 120 10.23 -17.79 11.40
C SER A 120 9.53 -18.83 10.51
N ASN A 121 8.25 -19.11 10.76
CA ASN A 121 7.43 -19.99 9.94
C ASN A 121 6.86 -19.30 8.67
N GLY A 122 7.25 -18.07 8.38
CA GLY A 122 6.79 -17.31 7.24
C GLY A 122 5.47 -16.56 7.42
N GLN A 123 4.85 -16.61 8.61
CA GLN A 123 3.65 -15.83 8.89
C GLN A 123 3.99 -14.35 9.13
N ILE A 124 3.06 -13.49 8.73
CA ILE A 124 3.06 -12.07 9.12
C ILE A 124 1.91 -11.86 10.09
N VAL A 125 2.20 -11.31 11.27
CA VAL A 125 1.22 -11.00 12.30
C VAL A 125 1.12 -9.49 12.43
N ALA A 126 -0.08 -8.94 12.29
CA ALA A 126 -0.33 -7.51 12.43
C ALA A 126 -1.19 -7.22 13.67
N VAL A 127 -0.84 -6.16 14.40
CA VAL A 127 -1.71 -5.56 15.41
C VAL A 127 -2.34 -4.33 14.78
N TYR A 128 -3.63 -4.41 14.54
CA TYR A 128 -4.37 -3.39 13.79
C TYR A 128 -5.70 -3.03 14.47
N LYS A 129 -6.28 -1.92 14.03
CA LYS A 129 -7.60 -1.45 14.46
C LYS A 129 -8.51 -1.34 13.25
N ASP A 130 -9.68 -1.94 13.37
CA ASP A 130 -10.71 -1.81 12.36
C ASP A 130 -11.35 -0.42 12.48
N ALA A 131 -11.30 0.37 11.42
CA ALA A 131 -11.85 1.73 11.40
C ALA A 131 -13.35 1.81 11.74
N ALA A 132 -14.08 0.69 11.61
CA ALA A 132 -15.50 0.59 11.95
C ALA A 132 -15.75 0.18 13.41
N THR A 133 -14.72 -0.11 14.21
CA THR A 133 -14.90 -0.67 15.55
C THR A 133 -15.03 0.43 16.58
N THR A 134 -16.24 0.62 17.13
CA THR A 134 -16.53 1.44 18.32
C THR A 134 -16.28 0.69 19.64
N SER A 135 -15.64 -0.50 19.59
CA SER A 135 -15.39 -1.34 20.75
C SER A 135 -14.38 -0.70 21.70
N THR A 136 -14.75 -0.56 22.98
CA THR A 136 -13.88 -0.07 24.06
C THR A 136 -13.01 -1.15 24.69
N ALA A 137 -13.17 -2.43 24.30
CA ALA A 137 -12.35 -3.52 24.79
C ALA A 137 -10.97 -3.47 24.11
N ASN A 138 -9.89 -3.40 24.88
CA ASN A 138 -8.50 -3.29 24.41
C ASN A 138 -8.26 -2.12 23.44
N ASP A 139 -8.96 -1.00 23.64
CA ASP A 139 -8.93 0.18 22.76
C ASP A 139 -9.25 -0.14 21.28
N GLY A 140 -9.92 -1.27 21.01
CA GLY A 140 -10.30 -1.73 19.66
C GLY A 140 -9.16 -2.37 18.85
N TRP A 141 -7.98 -2.58 19.43
CA TRP A 141 -6.88 -3.27 18.76
C TRP A 141 -7.12 -4.78 18.64
N LYS A 142 -6.83 -5.33 17.47
CA LYS A 142 -6.95 -6.75 17.12
C LYS A 142 -5.63 -7.28 16.63
N THR A 143 -5.42 -8.60 16.74
CA THR A 143 -4.29 -9.29 16.15
C THR A 143 -4.79 -10.17 15.02
N ALA A 144 -4.12 -10.09 13.87
CA ALA A 144 -4.36 -10.94 12.72
C ALA A 144 -3.07 -11.68 12.35
N SER A 145 -3.14 -12.99 12.21
CA SER A 145 -2.00 -13.86 11.90
C SER A 145 -2.19 -14.68 10.61
N ASP A 146 -3.39 -14.59 10.04
CA ASP A 146 -3.82 -15.42 8.92
C ASP A 146 -4.13 -14.59 7.65
N TYR A 147 -3.67 -13.35 7.58
CA TYR A 147 -3.82 -12.45 6.44
C TYR A 147 -2.60 -12.38 5.53
N ALA A 148 -1.36 -12.64 5.92
CA ALA A 148 -0.17 -12.68 5.10
C ALA A 148 0.87 -13.71 5.51
N THR A 149 1.52 -14.27 4.50
CA THR A 149 2.76 -15.01 4.66
C THR A 149 3.86 -14.35 3.84
N TYR A 150 5.10 -14.68 4.15
CA TYR A 150 6.22 -14.23 3.36
C TYR A 150 7.19 -15.36 3.05
N LYS A 151 7.94 -15.21 1.96
CA LYS A 151 9.10 -16.03 1.64
C LYS A 151 10.31 -15.13 1.44
N LYS A 152 11.43 -15.51 2.01
CA LYS A 152 12.71 -14.83 1.80
C LYS A 152 13.18 -15.07 0.37
N VAL A 153 13.51 -13.99 -0.34
CA VAL A 153 14.20 -14.06 -1.65
C VAL A 153 15.70 -13.91 -1.42
N ASN A 154 16.09 -12.91 -0.64
CA ASN A 154 17.47 -12.63 -0.23
C ASN A 154 17.44 -11.73 1.04
N ASN A 155 18.59 -11.23 1.50
CA ASN A 155 18.65 -10.43 2.72
C ASN A 155 17.96 -9.06 2.60
N ASN A 156 17.62 -8.63 1.39
CA ASN A 156 17.04 -7.30 1.14
C ASN A 156 15.70 -7.40 0.39
N GLN A 157 15.12 -8.58 0.27
CA GLN A 157 13.85 -8.76 -0.41
C GLN A 157 13.09 -9.98 0.09
N ILE A 158 11.80 -9.81 0.25
CA ILE A 158 10.83 -10.88 0.51
C ILE A 158 9.74 -10.85 -0.57
N LEU A 159 9.05 -11.98 -0.74
CA LEU A 159 7.77 -12.05 -1.44
C LEU A 159 6.67 -12.16 -0.38
N VAL A 160 5.69 -11.29 -0.45
CA VAL A 160 4.51 -11.32 0.42
C VAL A 160 3.35 -11.92 -0.36
N PHE A 161 2.74 -12.95 0.20
CA PHE A 161 1.60 -13.67 -0.37
C PHE A 161 0.34 -13.32 0.41
N LEU A 162 -0.74 -13.08 -0.30
CA LEU A 162 -2.01 -12.62 0.26
C LEU A 162 -3.03 -13.78 0.39
N ASN A 163 -3.78 -13.98 1.53
CA ASN A 163 -4.95 -14.90 1.66
C ASN A 163 -6.22 -14.28 1.09
N THR A 164 -6.43 -14.50 -0.14
CA THR A 164 -7.61 -13.99 -0.81
C THR A 164 -8.90 -14.31 -0.04
N ALA A 165 -9.00 -15.49 0.58
CA ALA A 165 -10.18 -15.89 1.34
C ALA A 165 -10.42 -14.98 2.56
N LYS A 166 -9.36 -14.64 3.29
CA LYS A 166 -9.44 -13.74 4.46
C LYS A 166 -9.68 -12.29 4.07
N VAL A 167 -8.98 -11.80 3.04
CA VAL A 167 -9.16 -10.41 2.55
C VAL A 167 -10.59 -10.15 2.10
N THR A 168 -11.23 -11.17 1.53
CA THR A 168 -12.60 -11.08 1.01
C THR A 168 -13.66 -11.59 1.99
N GLU A 169 -13.26 -11.92 3.23
CA GLU A 169 -14.19 -12.38 4.26
C GLU A 169 -15.18 -11.29 4.63
N GLY A 170 -16.47 -11.61 4.68
CA GLY A 170 -17.53 -10.68 5.02
C GLY A 170 -17.93 -9.69 3.92
N MET A 171 -17.34 -9.79 2.72
CA MET A 171 -17.75 -8.99 1.56
C MET A 171 -18.98 -9.58 0.87
N GLU A 172 -19.77 -8.72 0.25
CA GLU A 172 -20.87 -9.14 -0.63
C GLU A 172 -20.31 -9.88 -1.86
N ALA A 173 -21.11 -10.80 -2.43
CA ALA A 173 -20.65 -11.73 -3.47
C ALA A 173 -19.99 -11.04 -4.68
N ASP A 174 -20.58 -9.96 -5.15
CA ASP A 174 -20.08 -9.21 -6.32
C ASP A 174 -18.78 -8.46 -6.01
N GLU A 175 -18.67 -7.84 -4.82
CA GLU A 175 -17.45 -7.16 -4.34
C GLU A 175 -16.34 -8.17 -4.13
N LYS A 176 -16.67 -9.32 -3.53
CA LYS A 176 -15.74 -10.44 -3.34
C LYS A 176 -15.19 -10.97 -4.66
N ALA A 177 -16.06 -11.19 -5.65
CA ALA A 177 -15.64 -11.66 -6.96
C ALA A 177 -14.68 -10.65 -7.62
N ALA A 178 -15.03 -9.37 -7.64
CA ALA A 178 -14.20 -8.32 -8.23
C ALA A 178 -12.82 -8.24 -7.55
N LEU A 179 -12.77 -8.23 -6.22
CA LEU A 179 -11.50 -8.17 -5.48
C LEU A 179 -10.67 -9.45 -5.67
N THR A 180 -11.31 -10.62 -5.74
CA THR A 180 -10.61 -11.89 -6.00
C THR A 180 -9.89 -11.85 -7.34
N GLU A 181 -10.51 -11.30 -8.40
CA GLU A 181 -9.86 -11.16 -9.71
C GLU A 181 -8.64 -10.20 -9.64
N VAL A 182 -8.75 -9.09 -8.90
CA VAL A 182 -7.61 -8.19 -8.65
C VAL A 182 -6.48 -8.91 -7.94
N LEU A 183 -6.81 -9.67 -6.89
CA LEU A 183 -5.81 -10.36 -6.07
C LEU A 183 -5.07 -11.46 -6.83
N LYS A 184 -5.65 -12.02 -7.90
CA LYS A 184 -4.96 -12.97 -8.79
C LYS A 184 -3.70 -12.38 -9.46
N ILE A 185 -3.63 -11.06 -9.61
CA ILE A 185 -2.46 -10.37 -10.14
C ILE A 185 -1.24 -10.59 -9.23
N PHE A 186 -1.49 -10.78 -7.93
CA PHE A 186 -0.47 -10.96 -6.89
C PHE A 186 -0.25 -12.42 -6.49
N LYS A 187 -0.77 -13.39 -7.25
CA LYS A 187 -0.65 -14.83 -6.96
C LYS A 187 0.80 -15.32 -6.80
N ASP A 188 1.73 -14.69 -7.51
CA ASP A 188 3.16 -15.04 -7.47
C ASP A 188 3.93 -14.29 -6.37
N GLY A 189 3.20 -13.59 -5.50
CA GLY A 189 3.72 -12.77 -4.41
C GLY A 189 4.02 -11.33 -4.80
N ILE A 190 3.99 -10.46 -3.82
CA ILE A 190 4.33 -9.05 -3.95
C ILE A 190 5.78 -8.89 -3.52
N PRO A 191 6.69 -8.45 -4.40
CA PRO A 191 8.07 -8.20 -4.01
C PRO A 191 8.15 -6.97 -3.11
N VAL A 192 8.61 -7.17 -1.89
CA VAL A 192 8.88 -6.11 -0.93
C VAL A 192 10.38 -6.05 -0.70
N ASN A 193 10.97 -4.94 -1.08
CA ASN A 193 12.38 -4.67 -0.85
C ASN A 193 12.57 -4.16 0.58
N ILE A 194 13.74 -4.44 1.16
CA ILE A 194 14.09 -4.06 2.53
C ILE A 194 15.42 -3.32 2.50
N ARG A 195 15.44 -2.12 3.07
CA ARG A 195 16.65 -1.37 3.32
C ARG A 195 16.86 -1.24 4.83
N TRP A 196 17.91 -1.83 5.33
CA TRP A 196 18.26 -1.86 6.74
C TRP A 196 18.99 -0.60 7.18
N SER A 197 18.73 -0.11 8.39
CA SER A 197 19.63 0.83 9.06
C SER A 197 20.94 0.14 9.45
N ALA A 198 21.97 0.92 9.73
CA ALA A 198 23.31 0.38 10.03
C ALA A 198 23.37 -0.59 11.22
N ASN A 199 22.43 -0.46 12.16
CA ASN A 199 22.32 -1.31 13.36
C ASN A 199 21.10 -2.27 13.32
N ASN A 200 20.42 -2.37 12.19
CA ASN A 200 19.21 -3.17 11.98
C ASN A 200 18.04 -2.86 12.94
N THR A 201 18.08 -1.72 13.66
CA THR A 201 16.95 -1.33 14.53
C THR A 201 15.82 -0.64 13.78
N LYS A 202 16.06 -0.27 12.52
CA LYS A 202 15.06 0.24 11.59
C LYS A 202 15.19 -0.44 10.24
N ALA A 203 14.08 -0.57 9.54
CA ALA A 203 14.05 -1.07 8.19
C ALA A 203 12.98 -0.35 7.36
N TYR A 204 13.33 0.01 6.13
CA TYR A 204 12.41 0.55 5.14
C TYR A 204 11.94 -0.57 4.23
N PHE A 205 10.65 -0.92 4.34
CA PHE A 205 9.96 -1.92 3.53
C PHE A 205 9.26 -1.21 2.38
N TYR A 206 9.62 -1.49 1.14
CA TYR A 206 9.11 -0.72 0.01
C TYR A 206 8.90 -1.53 -1.26
N ILE A 207 7.96 -1.08 -2.07
CA ILE A 207 7.83 -1.47 -3.47
C ILE A 207 8.61 -0.48 -4.34
N ASP A 208 9.16 -0.96 -5.44
CA ASP A 208 10.00 -0.16 -6.32
C ASP A 208 9.37 0.12 -7.69
N LYS A 209 10.09 0.89 -8.51
CA LYS A 209 9.70 1.21 -9.88
C LYS A 209 9.44 -0.05 -10.72
N ALA A 210 10.27 -1.09 -10.59
CA ALA A 210 10.17 -2.29 -11.42
C ALA A 210 8.84 -3.00 -11.19
N PHE A 211 8.44 -3.14 -9.92
CA PHE A 211 7.15 -3.74 -9.55
C PHE A 211 5.98 -2.90 -10.06
N VAL A 212 5.97 -1.58 -9.82
CA VAL A 212 4.88 -0.71 -10.28
C VAL A 212 4.76 -0.73 -11.80
N THR A 213 5.88 -0.70 -12.54
CA THR A 213 5.87 -0.81 -14.01
C THR A 213 5.27 -2.14 -14.45
N SER A 214 5.63 -3.25 -13.80
CA SER A 214 5.07 -4.56 -14.12
C SER A 214 3.55 -4.64 -13.89
N LEU A 215 3.03 -3.98 -12.86
CA LEU A 215 1.59 -3.85 -12.61
C LEU A 215 0.90 -3.04 -13.71
N LEU A 216 1.47 -1.89 -14.09
CA LEU A 216 0.92 -1.04 -15.15
C LEU A 216 0.94 -1.71 -16.53
N ASP A 217 1.83 -2.68 -16.74
CA ASP A 217 1.89 -3.50 -17.97
C ASP A 217 1.00 -4.76 -17.92
N ASN A 218 0.42 -5.08 -16.75
CA ASN A 218 -0.38 -6.28 -16.55
C ASN A 218 -1.68 -6.23 -17.35
N GLN A 219 -1.88 -7.20 -18.27
CA GLN A 219 -3.04 -7.25 -19.15
C GLN A 219 -4.35 -7.53 -18.40
N THR A 220 -4.29 -8.31 -17.31
CA THR A 220 -5.48 -8.59 -16.48
C THR A 220 -5.95 -7.32 -15.79
N LEU A 221 -5.02 -6.51 -15.23
CA LEU A 221 -5.36 -5.22 -14.63
C LEU A 221 -5.97 -4.27 -15.66
N LYS A 222 -5.40 -4.19 -16.87
CA LYS A 222 -5.95 -3.38 -17.96
C LYS A 222 -7.35 -3.81 -18.36
N ALA A 223 -7.55 -5.12 -18.61
CA ALA A 223 -8.84 -5.65 -18.98
C ALA A 223 -9.92 -5.40 -17.91
N MET A 224 -9.55 -5.49 -16.62
CA MET A 224 -10.43 -5.19 -15.52
C MET A 224 -10.80 -3.70 -15.45
N LEU A 225 -9.84 -2.80 -15.62
CA LEU A 225 -10.09 -1.36 -15.67
C LEU A 225 -10.96 -0.99 -16.88
N ASP A 226 -10.75 -1.63 -18.02
CA ASP A 226 -11.58 -1.45 -19.21
C ASP A 226 -13.01 -1.99 -18.99
N SER A 227 -13.16 -3.12 -18.30
CA SER A 227 -14.48 -3.68 -17.93
C SER A 227 -15.24 -2.76 -16.97
N LEU A 228 -14.57 -2.23 -15.95
CA LEU A 228 -15.16 -1.27 -15.02
C LEU A 228 -15.59 0.02 -15.72
N ALA A 229 -14.85 0.45 -16.74
CA ALA A 229 -15.18 1.63 -17.52
C ALA A 229 -16.41 1.43 -18.45
N ASN A 230 -16.69 0.20 -18.84
CA ASN A 230 -17.80 -0.13 -19.75
C ASN A 230 -19.12 -0.46 -19.03
N THR A 231 -19.12 -0.64 -17.71
CA THR A 231 -20.32 -0.84 -16.90
C THR A 231 -20.86 0.51 -16.42
N ASP A 232 -21.88 1.05 -17.07
CA ASP A 232 -22.59 2.31 -16.76
C ASP A 232 -21.69 3.56 -16.66
N ALA A 233 -20.64 3.62 -17.44
CA ALA A 233 -19.53 4.56 -17.29
C ALA A 233 -19.83 5.99 -17.74
N GLU A 234 -20.93 6.27 -18.40
CA GLU A 234 -21.28 7.66 -18.77
C GLU A 234 -21.55 8.58 -17.56
N THR A 235 -21.74 7.99 -16.37
CA THR A 235 -22.04 8.73 -15.14
C THR A 235 -21.02 8.58 -14.03
N ASN A 236 -20.00 7.72 -14.17
CA ASN A 236 -19.05 7.45 -13.09
C ASN A 236 -17.70 8.13 -13.30
N SER A 237 -17.63 9.43 -12.99
CA SER A 237 -16.41 10.27 -13.08
C SER A 237 -15.19 9.63 -12.39
N THR A 238 -15.40 8.82 -11.36
CA THR A 238 -14.33 8.11 -10.63
C THR A 238 -13.64 7.06 -11.49
N VAL A 239 -14.40 6.27 -12.25
CA VAL A 239 -13.84 5.21 -13.12
C VAL A 239 -13.06 5.81 -14.27
N ILE A 240 -13.59 6.87 -14.89
CA ILE A 240 -12.91 7.62 -15.95
C ILE A 240 -11.58 8.19 -15.42
N MET A 241 -11.62 8.76 -14.21
CA MET A 241 -10.42 9.30 -13.55
C MET A 241 -9.38 8.21 -13.28
N ILE A 242 -9.77 7.05 -12.75
CA ILE A 242 -8.86 5.93 -12.48
C ILE A 242 -8.21 5.46 -13.79
N LYS A 243 -8.98 5.27 -14.86
CA LYS A 243 -8.45 4.84 -16.17
C LYS A 243 -7.45 5.85 -16.72
N ALA A 244 -7.77 7.13 -16.66
CA ALA A 244 -6.87 8.19 -17.09
C ALA A 244 -5.59 8.25 -16.25
N ILE A 245 -5.71 8.10 -14.93
CA ILE A 245 -4.56 8.02 -14.01
C ILE A 245 -3.67 6.82 -14.36
N VAL A 246 -4.23 5.63 -14.56
CA VAL A 246 -3.45 4.43 -14.89
C VAL A 246 -2.74 4.58 -16.24
N ASN A 247 -3.40 5.13 -17.25
CA ASN A 247 -2.78 5.39 -18.55
C ASN A 247 -1.64 6.42 -18.43
N SER A 248 -1.86 7.51 -17.72
CA SER A 248 -0.86 8.54 -17.48
C SER A 248 0.28 8.05 -16.58
N ALA A 249 -0.01 7.17 -15.61
CA ALA A 249 0.98 6.62 -14.68
C ALA A 249 2.09 5.85 -15.41
N LYS A 250 1.75 5.16 -16.49
CA LYS A 250 2.76 4.47 -17.31
C LYS A 250 3.76 5.46 -17.91
N ASP A 251 3.29 6.54 -18.49
CA ASP A 251 4.16 7.58 -19.10
C ASP A 251 5.00 8.28 -18.03
N VAL A 252 4.42 8.53 -16.86
CA VAL A 252 5.16 9.07 -15.71
C VAL A 252 6.22 8.09 -15.24
N MET A 253 5.90 6.79 -15.08
CA MET A 253 6.88 5.77 -14.69
C MET A 253 8.02 5.61 -15.71
N ASN A 254 7.74 5.76 -16.99
CA ASN A 254 8.79 5.76 -18.04
C ASN A 254 9.78 6.92 -17.85
N LYS A 255 9.32 8.09 -17.42
CA LYS A 255 10.15 9.27 -17.14
C LYS A 255 10.79 9.23 -15.73
N THR A 256 10.29 8.39 -14.85
CA THR A 256 10.77 8.24 -13.46
C THR A 256 12.14 7.55 -13.46
N THR A 257 13.11 8.12 -12.78
CA THR A 257 14.44 7.51 -12.58
C THR A 257 14.46 6.60 -11.36
N LYS A 258 13.78 7.01 -10.29
CA LYS A 258 13.66 6.23 -9.06
C LYS A 258 12.25 6.36 -8.50
N PHE A 259 11.65 5.22 -8.12
CA PHE A 259 10.41 5.15 -7.36
C PHE A 259 10.56 4.13 -6.25
N GLU A 260 10.25 4.53 -5.04
CA GLU A 260 10.15 3.69 -3.85
C GLU A 260 8.99 4.22 -3.01
N ALA A 261 8.05 3.37 -2.64
CA ALA A 261 6.96 3.71 -1.74
C ALA A 261 6.80 2.61 -0.68
N GLY A 262 6.75 2.99 0.58
CA GLY A 262 6.73 2.01 1.64
C GLY A 262 6.70 2.58 3.05
N LEU A 263 7.04 1.71 4.01
CA LEU A 263 7.01 2.01 5.43
C LEU A 263 8.41 1.86 6.04
N GLU A 264 8.88 2.90 6.72
CA GLU A 264 9.99 2.79 7.65
C GLU A 264 9.44 2.35 9.01
N LEU A 265 9.93 1.23 9.49
CA LEU A 265 9.52 0.61 10.75
C LEU A 265 10.71 0.49 11.69
N MET A 266 10.45 0.46 12.99
CA MET A 266 11.46 0.34 14.05
C MET A 266 11.17 -0.88 14.95
N GLN A 267 12.23 -1.49 15.46
CA GLN A 267 12.14 -2.56 16.47
C GLN A 267 11.84 -1.99 17.87
#